data_773da3d213b91e48d919806b129d35d6
#
_entry.id   773da3d213b91e48d919806b129d35d6
#
_cell.length_a   1.000
_cell.length_b   1.000
_cell.length_c   1.000
_cell.angle_alpha   90.00
_cell.angle_beta   90.00
_cell.angle_gamma   90.00
#
_symmetry.space_group_name_H-M   'P 1'
#
loop_
_entity.id
_entity.type
_entity.pdbx_description
1 polymer ?
#
loop_
_entity_poly.entity_id
_entity_poly.type
_entity_poly.pdbx_seq_one_letter_code
_entity_poly.pdbx_strand_id
1 'polypeptide(L)'
;RPRPSKNSRNIRQRLQTVVLLTLALSFLAIGPVSVVYMQSVYNQKTMAAQYETTRTLSIELRNDLDLEQMLASASRDAWTEVLQHYAFTFFTDLNLYRLDGSLLATTRQEIYELNLQAPLMNAEAYQQIHRNKALFYTHEEHLGEGKYQSAYIPLTNNNGNTLAYLNTPYFSSATDLQKETRNFSLIYINIILLF
;
A
#
# COMPACT_ATOMS: atom_id res chain seq x y z
N ARG A 1 -11.71 6.77 71.31
CA ARG A 1 -11.39 6.37 69.91
C ARG A 1 -10.51 7.47 69.29
N PRO A 2 -9.28 7.18 68.82
CA PRO A 2 -8.44 8.17 68.22
C PRO A 2 -9.03 8.58 66.87
N ARG A 3 -9.18 9.89 66.64
CA ARG A 3 -9.56 10.47 65.34
C ARG A 3 -8.41 10.26 64.35
N PRO A 4 -8.66 9.71 63.14
CA PRO A 4 -7.61 9.63 62.16
C PRO A 4 -7.11 11.02 61.77
N SER A 5 -5.79 11.22 61.79
CA SER A 5 -5.18 12.50 61.53
C SER A 5 -5.47 12.95 60.10
N LYS A 6 -5.84 14.21 59.94
CA LYS A 6 -6.15 14.85 58.66
C LYS A 6 -5.01 14.73 57.64
N ASN A 7 -3.79 14.47 58.12
CA ASN A 7 -2.57 14.35 57.31
C ASN A 7 -2.44 12.98 56.60
N SER A 8 -2.94 11.89 57.21
CA SER A 8 -2.87 10.54 56.60
C SER A 8 -3.82 10.39 55.40
N ARG A 9 -4.95 11.12 55.41
CA ARG A 9 -5.89 11.17 54.30
C ARG A 9 -5.33 11.88 53.07
N ASN A 10 -4.57 12.94 53.30
CA ASN A 10 -3.89 13.72 52.23
C ASN A 10 -2.76 12.92 51.57
N ILE A 11 -1.99 12.14 52.32
CA ILE A 11 -0.88 11.34 51.79
C ILE A 11 -1.45 10.20 50.91
N ARG A 12 -2.49 9.50 51.34
CA ARG A 12 -3.13 8.44 50.58
C ARG A 12 -3.74 8.96 49.25
N GLN A 13 -4.41 10.12 49.31
CA GLN A 13 -4.97 10.75 48.11
C GLN A 13 -3.87 11.19 47.15
N ARG A 14 -2.79 11.79 47.63
CA ARG A 14 -1.63 12.17 46.79
C ARG A 14 -0.99 10.97 46.12
N LEU A 15 -0.82 9.84 46.84
CA LEU A 15 -0.26 8.62 46.29
C LEU A 15 -1.17 8.05 45.21
N GLN A 16 -2.49 8.00 45.43
CA GLN A 16 -3.46 7.56 44.43
C GLN A 16 -3.44 8.45 43.19
N THR A 17 -3.38 9.77 43.34
CA THR A 17 -3.32 10.72 42.23
C THR A 17 -2.02 10.55 41.42
N VAL A 18 -0.88 10.34 42.07
CA VAL A 18 0.40 10.11 41.39
C VAL A 18 0.36 8.80 40.60
N VAL A 19 -0.15 7.73 41.19
CA VAL A 19 -0.27 6.43 40.50
C VAL A 19 -1.22 6.53 39.28
N LEU A 20 -2.38 7.19 39.45
CA LEU A 20 -3.31 7.40 38.33
C LEU A 20 -2.70 8.25 37.22
N LEU A 21 -1.97 9.34 37.61
CA LEU A 21 -1.30 10.20 36.63
C LEU A 21 -0.18 9.47 35.86
N THR A 22 0.62 8.65 36.53
CA THR A 22 1.68 7.87 35.88
C THR A 22 1.10 6.81 34.94
N LEU A 23 0.01 6.14 35.35
CA LEU A 23 -0.73 5.21 34.50
C LEU A 23 -1.30 5.91 33.27
N ALA A 24 -1.99 7.04 33.45
CA ALA A 24 -2.57 7.81 32.35
C ALA A 24 -1.47 8.29 31.37
N LEU A 25 -0.34 8.77 31.88
CA LEU A 25 0.79 9.21 31.06
C LEU A 25 1.42 8.06 30.27
N SER A 26 1.54 6.87 30.88
CA SER A 26 2.03 5.66 30.22
C SER A 26 1.11 5.24 29.07
N PHE A 27 -0.20 5.23 29.28
CA PHE A 27 -1.16 4.93 28.22
C PHE A 27 -1.12 5.96 27.09
N LEU A 28 -1.00 7.24 27.44
CA LEU A 28 -0.92 8.33 26.45
C LEU A 28 0.34 8.22 25.58
N ALA A 29 1.43 7.68 26.10
CA ALA A 29 2.67 7.46 25.34
C ALA A 29 2.63 6.20 24.49
N ILE A 30 2.08 5.09 25.01
CA ILE A 30 2.08 3.78 24.34
C ILE A 30 1.17 3.78 23.09
N GLY A 31 0.01 4.43 23.14
CA GLY A 31 -0.96 4.40 22.04
C GLY A 31 -0.43 4.92 20.72
N PRO A 32 0.08 6.16 20.64
CA PRO A 32 0.63 6.70 19.39
C PRO A 32 1.81 5.87 18.85
N VAL A 33 2.71 5.41 19.75
CA VAL A 33 3.85 4.56 19.35
C VAL A 33 3.36 3.25 18.74
N SER A 34 2.35 2.61 19.33
CA SER A 34 1.77 1.37 18.81
C SER A 34 1.12 1.55 17.43
N VAL A 35 0.43 2.68 17.20
CA VAL A 35 -0.17 3.00 15.90
C VAL A 35 0.91 3.17 14.83
N VAL A 36 1.95 3.95 15.10
CA VAL A 36 3.06 4.17 14.18
C VAL A 36 3.79 2.85 13.87
N TYR A 37 4.04 2.03 14.90
CA TYR A 37 4.64 0.72 14.73
C TYR A 37 3.78 -0.20 13.86
N MET A 38 2.47 -0.27 14.12
CA MET A 38 1.54 -1.09 13.34
C MET A 38 1.49 -0.65 11.87
N GLN A 39 1.44 0.66 11.60
CA GLN A 39 1.51 1.20 10.24
C GLN A 39 2.80 0.82 9.52
N SER A 40 3.94 0.91 10.21
CA SER A 40 5.24 0.53 9.64
C SER A 40 5.29 -0.95 9.28
N VAL A 41 4.83 -1.84 10.17
CA VAL A 41 4.79 -3.29 9.92
C VAL A 41 3.82 -3.63 8.79
N TYR A 42 2.66 -2.98 8.76
CA TYR A 42 1.67 -3.17 7.69
C TYR A 42 2.23 -2.77 6.32
N ASN A 43 2.84 -1.60 6.23
CA ASN A 43 3.46 -1.12 4.99
C ASN A 43 4.56 -2.05 4.49
N GLN A 44 5.43 -2.54 5.37
CA GLN A 44 6.48 -3.50 5.01
C GLN A 44 5.90 -4.81 4.47
N LYS A 45 4.88 -5.37 5.13
CA LYS A 45 4.21 -6.60 4.67
C LYS A 45 3.52 -6.41 3.32
N THR A 46 2.84 -5.29 3.16
CA THR A 46 2.14 -4.95 1.90
C THR A 46 3.13 -4.79 0.75
N MET A 47 4.25 -4.08 0.96
CA MET A 47 5.31 -3.94 -0.04
C MET A 47 5.92 -5.29 -0.44
N ALA A 48 6.21 -6.16 0.53
CA ALA A 48 6.74 -7.48 0.25
C ALA A 48 5.77 -8.35 -0.55
N ALA A 49 4.48 -8.34 -0.18
CA ALA A 49 3.43 -9.06 -0.89
C ALA A 49 3.25 -8.53 -2.32
N GLN A 50 3.24 -7.21 -2.50
CA GLN A 50 3.17 -6.59 -3.83
C GLN A 50 4.37 -6.95 -4.70
N TYR A 51 5.59 -6.93 -4.13
CA TYR A 51 6.78 -7.35 -4.85
C TYR A 51 6.65 -8.77 -5.38
N GLU A 52 6.28 -9.72 -4.53
CA GLU A 52 6.12 -11.12 -4.92
C GLU A 52 5.00 -11.31 -5.97
N THR A 53 3.86 -10.65 -5.79
CA THR A 53 2.76 -10.71 -6.76
C THR A 53 3.18 -10.13 -8.11
N THR A 54 3.74 -8.93 -8.13
CA THR A 54 4.14 -8.25 -9.37
C THR A 54 5.27 -9.01 -10.08
N ARG A 55 6.22 -9.53 -9.31
CA ARG A 55 7.31 -10.37 -9.84
C ARG A 55 6.78 -11.66 -10.45
N THR A 56 5.91 -12.38 -9.76
CA THR A 56 5.31 -13.63 -10.27
C THR A 56 4.52 -13.35 -11.54
N LEU A 57 3.69 -12.31 -11.55
CA LEU A 57 2.98 -11.85 -12.75
C LEU A 57 3.93 -11.59 -13.93
N SER A 58 5.04 -10.90 -13.69
CA SER A 58 6.00 -10.62 -14.76
C SER A 58 6.66 -11.87 -15.32
N ILE A 59 6.88 -12.89 -14.49
CA ILE A 59 7.43 -14.18 -14.89
C ILE A 59 6.39 -14.99 -15.70
N GLU A 60 5.15 -15.06 -15.22
CA GLU A 60 4.06 -15.75 -15.92
C GLU A 60 3.79 -15.12 -17.29
N LEU A 61 3.64 -13.81 -17.35
CA LEU A 61 3.46 -13.08 -18.61
C LEU A 61 4.60 -13.37 -19.61
N ARG A 62 5.83 -13.45 -19.13
CA ARG A 62 6.99 -13.74 -19.98
C ARG A 62 7.03 -15.21 -20.45
N ASN A 63 6.58 -16.15 -19.61
CA ASN A 63 6.63 -17.57 -19.92
C ASN A 63 5.49 -18.01 -20.82
N ASP A 64 4.29 -17.44 -20.64
CA ASP A 64 3.09 -17.83 -21.35
C ASP A 64 2.93 -17.13 -22.69
N LEU A 65 3.57 -15.97 -22.86
CA LEU A 65 3.39 -15.12 -24.03
C LEU A 65 4.73 -14.85 -24.73
N ASP A 66 4.67 -14.84 -26.06
CA ASP A 66 5.70 -14.17 -26.84
C ASP A 66 5.48 -12.66 -26.77
N LEU A 67 6.05 -12.03 -25.71
CA LEU A 67 5.87 -10.62 -25.44
C LEU A 67 6.34 -9.72 -26.60
N GLU A 68 7.43 -10.08 -27.30
CA GLU A 68 7.94 -9.30 -28.41
C GLU A 68 6.94 -9.29 -29.58
N GLN A 69 6.42 -10.46 -29.94
CA GLN A 69 5.44 -10.58 -31.01
C GLN A 69 4.13 -9.89 -30.63
N MET A 70 3.65 -10.08 -29.39
CA MET A 70 2.40 -9.46 -28.93
C MET A 70 2.51 -7.93 -28.86
N LEU A 71 3.61 -7.39 -28.36
CA LEU A 71 3.82 -5.93 -28.32
C LEU A 71 3.92 -5.31 -29.71
N ALA A 72 4.41 -6.05 -30.71
CA ALA A 72 4.50 -5.60 -32.08
C ALA A 72 3.17 -5.66 -32.86
N SER A 73 2.30 -6.63 -32.57
CA SER A 73 1.16 -6.95 -33.43
C SER A 73 -0.22 -6.90 -32.75
N ALA A 74 -0.31 -7.07 -31.43
CA ALA A 74 -1.59 -7.14 -30.75
C ALA A 74 -2.24 -5.75 -30.56
N SER A 75 -3.57 -5.73 -30.71
CA SER A 75 -4.37 -4.53 -30.44
C SER A 75 -4.45 -4.24 -28.93
N ARG A 76 -4.89 -3.01 -28.59
CA ARG A 76 -5.16 -2.65 -27.19
C ARG A 76 -6.17 -3.60 -26.53
N ASP A 77 -7.21 -3.97 -27.27
CA ASP A 77 -8.28 -4.84 -26.75
C ASP A 77 -7.76 -6.24 -26.44
N ALA A 78 -6.90 -6.81 -27.31
CA ALA A 78 -6.26 -8.09 -27.04
C ALA A 78 -5.38 -8.05 -25.78
N TRP A 79 -4.62 -6.97 -25.57
CA TRP A 79 -3.86 -6.76 -24.35
C TRP A 79 -4.76 -6.60 -23.12
N THR A 80 -5.87 -5.89 -23.25
CA THR A 80 -6.83 -5.72 -22.16
C THR A 80 -7.42 -7.07 -21.72
N GLU A 81 -7.78 -7.95 -22.68
CA GLU A 81 -8.27 -9.30 -22.39
C GLU A 81 -7.22 -10.15 -21.66
N VAL A 82 -5.97 -10.12 -22.12
CA VAL A 82 -4.85 -10.79 -21.44
C VAL A 82 -4.69 -10.27 -20.02
N LEU A 83 -4.63 -8.95 -19.84
CA LEU A 83 -4.47 -8.36 -18.50
C LEU A 83 -5.64 -8.71 -17.58
N GLN A 84 -6.88 -8.76 -18.08
CA GLN A 84 -8.05 -9.15 -17.28
C GLN A 84 -7.95 -10.61 -16.81
N HIS A 85 -7.46 -11.52 -17.65
CA HIS A 85 -7.23 -12.91 -17.25
C HIS A 85 -6.25 -13.01 -16.07
N TYR A 86 -5.11 -12.32 -16.15
CA TYR A 86 -4.12 -12.31 -15.07
C TYR A 86 -4.61 -11.55 -13.85
N ALA A 87 -5.31 -10.44 -14.03
CA ALA A 87 -5.91 -9.68 -12.94
C ALA A 87 -6.89 -10.52 -12.10
N PHE A 88 -7.70 -11.33 -12.78
CA PHE A 88 -8.62 -12.27 -12.13
C PHE A 88 -7.86 -13.37 -11.37
N THR A 89 -6.81 -13.93 -11.97
CA THR A 89 -6.01 -15.01 -11.37
C THR A 89 -5.24 -14.54 -10.12
N PHE A 90 -4.68 -13.34 -10.16
CA PHE A 90 -3.84 -12.79 -9.10
C PHE A 90 -4.57 -11.82 -8.17
N PHE A 91 -5.88 -11.61 -8.37
CA PHE A 91 -6.71 -10.70 -7.58
C PHE A 91 -6.12 -9.29 -7.45
N THR A 92 -5.59 -8.76 -8.55
CA THR A 92 -4.98 -7.44 -8.60
C THR A 92 -5.32 -6.70 -9.89
N ASP A 93 -5.36 -5.38 -9.84
CA ASP A 93 -5.50 -4.58 -11.04
C ASP A 93 -4.14 -4.46 -11.76
N LEU A 94 -4.18 -4.30 -13.09
CA LEU A 94 -2.99 -4.27 -13.92
C LEU A 94 -3.03 -3.12 -14.92
N ASN A 95 -1.88 -2.45 -15.05
CA ASN A 95 -1.62 -1.52 -16.14
C ASN A 95 -0.35 -1.94 -16.87
N LEU A 96 -0.37 -1.85 -18.19
CA LEU A 96 0.78 -2.09 -19.06
C LEU A 96 1.13 -0.81 -19.79
N TYR A 97 2.39 -0.39 -19.67
CA TYR A 97 2.92 0.82 -20.31
C TYR A 97 3.99 0.47 -21.35
N ARG A 98 4.04 1.26 -22.41
CA ARG A 98 5.10 1.18 -23.42
C ARG A 98 6.42 1.72 -22.88
N LEU A 99 7.49 1.55 -23.64
CA LEU A 99 8.81 2.06 -23.28
C LEU A 99 8.88 3.59 -23.16
N ASP A 100 8.00 4.31 -23.82
CA ASP A 100 7.85 5.76 -23.70
C ASP A 100 7.03 6.20 -22.48
N GLY A 101 6.52 5.25 -21.71
CA GLY A 101 5.68 5.49 -20.53
C GLY A 101 4.20 5.70 -20.87
N SER A 102 3.77 5.60 -22.14
CA SER A 102 2.36 5.70 -22.49
C SER A 102 1.60 4.41 -22.12
N LEU A 103 0.34 4.56 -21.68
CA LEU A 103 -0.53 3.43 -21.33
C LEU A 103 -0.88 2.62 -22.60
N LEU A 104 -0.53 1.35 -22.58
CA LEU A 104 -0.89 0.41 -23.65
C LEU A 104 -2.26 -0.24 -23.35
N ALA A 105 -2.43 -0.82 -22.18
CA ALA A 105 -3.64 -1.48 -21.74
C ALA A 105 -3.81 -1.40 -20.22
N THR A 106 -5.05 -1.57 -19.75
CA THR A 106 -5.41 -1.51 -18.33
C THR A 106 -6.61 -2.39 -18.04
N THR A 107 -6.71 -2.92 -16.83
CA THR A 107 -7.91 -3.62 -16.34
C THR A 107 -8.99 -2.66 -15.81
N ARG A 108 -8.63 -1.36 -15.61
CA ARG A 108 -9.49 -0.29 -15.09
C ARG A 108 -9.66 0.84 -16.10
N GLN A 109 -10.34 0.54 -17.21
CA GLN A 109 -10.53 1.50 -18.31
C GLN A 109 -11.25 2.77 -17.82
N GLU A 110 -12.21 2.61 -16.91
CA GLU A 110 -13.02 3.71 -16.36
C GLU A 110 -12.18 4.83 -15.71
N ILE A 111 -11.02 4.51 -15.13
CA ILE A 111 -10.14 5.52 -14.50
C ILE A 111 -9.62 6.51 -15.56
N TYR A 112 -9.28 6.00 -16.73
CA TYR A 112 -8.70 6.78 -17.82
C TYR A 112 -9.77 7.43 -18.71
N GLU A 113 -10.91 6.76 -18.94
CA GLU A 113 -12.05 7.30 -19.68
C GLU A 113 -12.71 8.48 -18.98
N LEU A 114 -12.78 8.43 -17.64
CA LEU A 114 -13.28 9.52 -16.81
C LEU A 114 -12.23 10.60 -16.54
N ASN A 115 -11.03 10.51 -17.14
CA ASN A 115 -9.90 11.41 -16.93
C ASN A 115 -9.51 11.61 -15.46
N LEU A 116 -9.69 10.57 -14.63
CA LEU A 116 -9.28 10.58 -13.24
C LEU A 116 -7.76 10.44 -13.09
N GLN A 117 -7.11 9.85 -14.09
CA GLN A 117 -5.67 9.72 -14.19
C GLN A 117 -5.21 9.88 -15.64
N ALA A 118 -4.03 10.46 -15.83
CA ALA A 118 -3.44 10.57 -17.16
C ALA A 118 -3.02 9.18 -17.70
N PRO A 119 -3.16 8.89 -19.02
CA PRO A 119 -2.75 7.61 -19.59
C PRO A 119 -1.21 7.53 -19.75
N LEU A 120 -0.49 7.86 -18.71
CA LEU A 120 0.96 7.88 -18.62
C LEU A 120 1.42 7.23 -17.32
N MET A 121 2.54 6.54 -17.42
CA MET A 121 3.24 6.02 -16.24
C MET A 121 3.62 7.18 -15.31
N ASN A 122 3.54 6.93 -14.00
CA ASN A 122 3.99 7.93 -13.04
C ASN A 122 5.43 8.37 -13.32
N ALA A 123 5.69 9.68 -13.28
CA ALA A 123 6.96 10.26 -13.70
C ALA A 123 8.14 9.80 -12.84
N GLU A 124 7.93 9.65 -11.52
CA GLU A 124 8.95 9.16 -10.59
C GLU A 124 9.24 7.69 -10.86
N ALA A 125 8.20 6.85 -10.99
CA ALA A 125 8.32 5.43 -11.32
C ALA A 125 9.05 5.25 -12.68
N TYR A 126 8.71 6.06 -13.68
CA TYR A 126 9.40 6.04 -14.97
C TYR A 126 10.88 6.39 -14.83
N GLN A 127 11.20 7.40 -14.04
CA GLN A 127 12.60 7.77 -13.77
C GLN A 127 13.37 6.63 -13.11
N GLN A 128 12.77 5.99 -12.10
CA GLN A 128 13.43 4.89 -11.36
C GLN A 128 13.64 3.66 -12.26
N ILE A 129 12.59 3.22 -12.95
CA ILE A 129 12.65 1.99 -13.76
C ILE A 129 13.41 2.22 -15.08
N HIS A 130 13.07 3.28 -15.83
CA HIS A 130 13.63 3.50 -17.15
C HIS A 130 15.06 4.04 -17.11
N ARG A 131 15.30 5.10 -16.30
CA ARG A 131 16.60 5.79 -16.24
C ARG A 131 17.56 5.13 -15.26
N ASN A 132 17.11 4.85 -14.04
CA ASN A 132 17.95 4.31 -12.98
C ASN A 132 18.06 2.78 -13.05
N LYS A 133 17.34 2.12 -13.98
CA LYS A 133 17.34 0.67 -14.20
C LYS A 133 16.96 -0.13 -12.96
N ALA A 134 16.10 0.43 -12.11
CA ALA A 134 15.55 -0.30 -10.98
C ALA A 134 14.74 -1.50 -11.49
N LEU A 135 14.92 -2.66 -10.88
CA LEU A 135 14.19 -3.88 -11.23
C LEU A 135 12.78 -3.91 -10.64
N PHE A 136 12.53 -3.05 -9.66
CA PHE A 136 11.25 -2.92 -8.97
C PHE A 136 11.19 -1.54 -8.32
N TYR A 137 10.02 -0.91 -8.38
CA TYR A 137 9.78 0.35 -7.70
C TYR A 137 8.34 0.41 -7.19
N THR A 138 8.18 0.85 -5.95
CA THR A 138 6.85 1.08 -5.37
C THR A 138 6.79 2.48 -4.79
N HIS A 139 5.62 3.09 -4.89
CA HIS A 139 5.36 4.32 -4.18
C HIS A 139 3.84 4.56 -3.99
N GLU A 140 3.51 5.54 -3.16
CA GLU A 140 2.14 5.95 -2.94
C GLU A 140 1.67 6.86 -4.07
N GLU A 141 0.55 6.52 -4.68
CA GLU A 141 -0.13 7.31 -5.72
C GLU A 141 -1.49 7.80 -5.24
N HIS A 142 -2.05 8.76 -5.97
CA HIS A 142 -3.33 9.37 -5.64
C HIS A 142 -4.33 9.15 -6.78
N LEU A 143 -5.57 8.83 -6.41
CA LEU A 143 -6.71 8.82 -7.30
C LEU A 143 -7.83 9.66 -6.65
N GLY A 144 -8.03 10.88 -7.13
CA GLY A 144 -8.87 11.86 -6.42
C GLY A 144 -8.32 12.16 -5.02
N GLU A 145 -9.14 11.98 -3.99
CA GLU A 145 -8.72 12.11 -2.59
C GLU A 145 -8.14 10.82 -2.00
N GLY A 146 -8.26 9.69 -2.72
CA GLY A 146 -7.78 8.40 -2.29
C GLY A 146 -6.28 8.21 -2.55
N LYS A 147 -5.62 7.51 -1.63
CA LYS A 147 -4.23 7.10 -1.75
C LYS A 147 -4.16 5.59 -1.93
N TYR A 148 -3.26 5.12 -2.76
CA TYR A 148 -3.02 3.69 -2.95
C TYR A 148 -1.55 3.42 -3.22
N GLN A 149 -1.11 2.20 -2.90
CA GLN A 149 0.24 1.75 -3.24
C GLN A 149 0.26 1.25 -4.67
N SER A 150 1.31 1.59 -5.39
CA SER A 150 1.51 1.19 -6.77
C SER A 150 2.89 0.58 -6.95
N ALA A 151 2.97 -0.57 -7.59
CA ALA A 151 4.22 -1.27 -7.84
C ALA A 151 4.50 -1.35 -9.33
N TYR A 152 5.76 -1.17 -9.71
CA TYR A 152 6.22 -1.16 -11.09
C TYR A 152 7.38 -2.10 -11.29
N ILE A 153 7.37 -2.85 -12.39
CA ILE A 153 8.44 -3.76 -12.80
C ILE A 153 8.65 -3.70 -14.32
N PRO A 154 9.91 -3.75 -14.81
CA PRO A 154 10.15 -3.88 -16.23
C PRO A 154 9.82 -5.31 -16.71
N LEU A 155 9.07 -5.43 -17.78
CA LEU A 155 8.93 -6.68 -18.53
C LEU A 155 10.11 -6.80 -19.49
N THR A 156 10.87 -7.86 -19.35
CA THR A 156 12.09 -8.08 -20.14
C THR A 156 11.96 -9.32 -20.99
N ASN A 157 12.63 -9.32 -22.16
CA ASN A 157 12.82 -10.52 -22.94
C ASN A 157 13.89 -11.44 -22.33
N ASN A 158 14.12 -12.58 -22.97
CA ASN A 158 15.12 -13.55 -22.53
C ASN A 158 16.58 -13.03 -22.58
N ASN A 159 16.82 -11.97 -23.34
CA ASN A 159 18.11 -11.28 -23.46
C ASN A 159 18.30 -10.17 -22.40
N GLY A 160 17.30 -9.95 -21.54
CA GLY A 160 17.34 -8.90 -20.52
C GLY A 160 16.94 -7.51 -21.02
N ASN A 161 16.53 -7.36 -22.28
CA ASN A 161 16.06 -6.08 -22.81
C ASN A 161 14.65 -5.78 -22.30
N THR A 162 14.41 -4.58 -21.80
CA THR A 162 13.09 -4.13 -21.38
C THR A 162 12.20 -3.92 -22.61
N LEU A 163 11.03 -4.50 -22.58
CA LEU A 163 10.02 -4.45 -23.66
C LEU A 163 8.85 -3.50 -23.29
N ALA A 164 8.46 -3.49 -22.03
CA ALA A 164 7.32 -2.74 -21.49
C ALA A 164 7.47 -2.58 -19.97
N TYR A 165 6.55 -1.85 -19.35
CA TYR A 165 6.47 -1.73 -17.88
C TYR A 165 5.13 -2.24 -17.41
N LEU A 166 5.15 -3.18 -16.47
CA LEU A 166 3.99 -3.68 -15.77
C LEU A 166 3.80 -2.90 -14.47
N ASN A 167 2.57 -2.51 -14.20
CA ASN A 167 2.18 -1.84 -12.97
C ASN A 167 1.03 -2.60 -12.30
N THR A 168 1.13 -2.77 -11.00
CA THR A 168 0.08 -3.35 -10.15
C THR A 168 -0.36 -2.33 -9.12
N PRO A 169 -1.43 -1.55 -9.40
CA PRO A 169 -2.02 -0.66 -8.41
C PRO A 169 -2.77 -1.47 -7.35
N TYR A 170 -2.57 -1.13 -6.08
CA TYR A 170 -3.20 -1.82 -4.95
C TYR A 170 -4.17 -0.90 -4.23
N PHE A 171 -5.39 -0.82 -4.74
CA PHE A 171 -6.42 0.08 -4.23
C PHE A 171 -7.00 -0.33 -2.86
N SER A 172 -6.91 -1.60 -2.46
CA SER A 172 -7.49 -2.08 -1.21
C SER A 172 -6.69 -1.71 0.03
N SER A 173 -5.39 -1.41 -0.10
CA SER A 173 -4.51 -1.15 1.04
C SER A 173 -4.94 0.04 1.91
N ALA A 174 -5.41 1.11 1.29
CA ALA A 174 -5.83 2.31 2.03
C ALA A 174 -7.07 2.06 2.89
N THR A 175 -8.03 1.30 2.37
CA THR A 175 -9.29 0.99 3.07
C THR A 175 -9.06 0.02 4.22
N ASP A 176 -8.18 -0.97 4.04
CA ASP A 176 -7.92 -1.99 5.05
C ASP A 176 -7.07 -1.42 6.20
N LEU A 177 -6.04 -0.64 5.89
CA LEU A 177 -5.25 0.05 6.91
C LEU A 177 -6.09 1.04 7.72
N GLN A 178 -6.97 1.81 7.09
CA GLN A 178 -7.88 2.71 7.80
C GLN A 178 -8.83 1.96 8.72
N LYS A 179 -9.39 0.81 8.30
CA LYS A 179 -10.25 -0.03 9.15
C LYS A 179 -9.49 -0.59 10.35
N GLU A 180 -8.30 -1.13 10.13
CA GLU A 180 -7.48 -1.70 11.21
C GLU A 180 -7.04 -0.61 12.20
N THR A 181 -6.54 0.52 11.73
CA THR A 181 -6.13 1.64 12.58
C THR A 181 -7.32 2.21 13.37
N ARG A 182 -8.49 2.32 12.74
CA ARG A 182 -9.72 2.78 13.41
C ARG A 182 -10.17 1.81 14.50
N ASN A 183 -10.17 0.52 14.22
CA ASN A 183 -10.55 -0.50 15.20
C ASN A 183 -9.60 -0.51 16.40
N PHE A 184 -8.29 -0.43 16.15
CA PHE A 184 -7.29 -0.32 17.20
C PHE A 184 -7.50 0.96 18.05
N SER A 185 -7.72 2.10 17.40
CA SER A 185 -7.95 3.37 18.09
C SER A 185 -9.23 3.33 18.94
N LEU A 186 -10.30 2.72 18.46
CA LEU A 186 -11.55 2.54 19.22
C LEU A 186 -11.34 1.65 20.45
N ILE A 187 -10.63 0.55 20.32
CA ILE A 187 -10.29 -0.35 21.45
C ILE A 187 -9.45 0.42 22.47
N TYR A 188 -8.44 1.17 22.00
CA TYR A 188 -7.55 1.95 22.83
C TYR A 188 -8.29 3.05 23.62
N ILE A 189 -9.20 3.79 22.95
CA ILE A 189 -10.04 4.81 23.59
C ILE A 189 -10.96 4.17 24.65
N ASN A 190 -11.56 3.01 24.33
CA ASN A 190 -12.40 2.30 25.31
C ASN A 190 -11.63 1.85 26.55
N ILE A 191 -10.38 1.41 26.41
CA ILE A 191 -9.51 1.08 27.54
C ILE A 191 -9.23 2.32 28.41
N ILE A 192 -8.94 3.47 27.79
CA ILE A 192 -8.72 4.73 28.52
C ILE A 192 -9.98 5.18 29.27
N LEU A 193 -11.17 4.99 28.70
CA LEU A 193 -12.44 5.39 29.32
C LEU A 193 -12.85 4.47 30.48
N LEU A 194 -12.32 3.25 30.55
CA LEU A 194 -12.59 2.29 31.62
C LEU A 194 -11.74 2.55 32.90
N PHE A 195 -10.69 3.36 32.81
CA PHE A 195 -9.80 3.74 33.92
C PHE A 195 -10.03 5.17 34.38
#